data_d1fdfeb1b83d5168473e8b7989d86655
#
_entry.id   d1fdfeb1b83d5168473e8b7989d86655
#
_cell.length_a   1.000
_cell.length_b   1.000
_cell.length_c   1.000
_cell.angle_alpha   90.00
_cell.angle_beta   90.00
_cell.angle_gamma   90.00
#
_symmetry.space_group_name_H-M   'P 1'
#
loop_
_entity.id
_entity.type
_entity.pdbx_description
1 polymer ?
#
loop_
_entity_poly.entity_id
_entity_poly.type
_entity_poly.pdbx_seq_one_letter_code
_entity_poly.pdbx_strand_id
1 'polypeptide(L)'
;MHPTDRTTSDIFLLPLPDDARRRLAVGWLLLGLLALLGSGIFSVLLVLARTPGVQSLIPWADFFHTALVVHVDLSVLVWFLAFGGMLWSLNSTLRALPLGWAALALAACGTLVMTLAPFLGAGQALMSNYIPVLQHPLFFTGLLAFAAGCALLVLRAMTAIPPVGMWVAGAGALRFGLNAAAVSAALALIAFAWSFLLMPDFLSGKAYYELLFWGGGHVLQFTYTLLMLVTWLWLASASGAPPRVTPRVALLMFALGLMAVF
;
A
#
# COMPACT_ATOMS: atom_id res chain seq x y z
N MET A 1 -8.28 -24.97 -32.78
CA MET A 1 -8.91 -23.74 -32.23
C MET A 1 -8.08 -22.57 -32.72
N HIS A 2 -8.56 -21.78 -33.67
CA HIS A 2 -7.83 -20.68 -34.31
C HIS A 2 -7.56 -19.56 -33.30
N PRO A 3 -6.37 -18.91 -33.29
CA PRO A 3 -5.98 -17.89 -32.31
C PRO A 3 -6.64 -16.50 -32.49
N THR A 4 -7.59 -16.33 -33.40
CA THR A 4 -8.01 -15.03 -33.96
C THR A 4 -9.37 -14.50 -33.50
N ASP A 5 -10.04 -15.12 -32.53
CA ASP A 5 -11.38 -14.66 -32.13
C ASP A 5 -11.49 -14.28 -30.67
N ARG A 6 -10.53 -13.46 -30.18
CA ARG A 6 -10.71 -12.76 -28.90
C ARG A 6 -11.56 -11.54 -29.16
N THR A 7 -12.80 -11.58 -28.70
CA THR A 7 -13.66 -10.40 -28.67
C THR A 7 -12.96 -9.30 -27.83
N THR A 8 -13.14 -8.04 -28.19
CA THR A 8 -12.63 -6.87 -27.43
C THR A 8 -13.05 -6.88 -25.96
N SER A 9 -14.06 -7.68 -25.60
CA SER A 9 -14.54 -7.88 -24.23
C SER A 9 -13.57 -8.65 -23.32
N ASP A 10 -12.62 -9.44 -23.89
CA ASP A 10 -11.69 -10.27 -23.13
C ASP A 10 -10.37 -9.55 -22.75
N ILE A 11 -10.21 -8.31 -23.22
CA ILE A 11 -9.01 -7.52 -22.97
C ILE A 11 -9.12 -6.82 -21.61
N PHE A 12 -8.07 -6.94 -20.77
CA PHE A 12 -8.01 -6.33 -19.44
C PHE A 12 -7.51 -4.89 -19.53
N LEU A 13 -8.38 -3.97 -19.94
CA LEU A 13 -8.07 -2.54 -20.00
C LEU A 13 -9.14 -1.75 -19.26
N LEU A 14 -8.70 -0.75 -18.46
CA LEU A 14 -9.57 0.24 -17.87
C LEU A 14 -9.40 1.57 -18.63
N PRO A 15 -10.50 2.31 -18.87
CA PRO A 15 -10.39 3.66 -19.42
C PRO A 15 -9.69 4.56 -18.40
N LEU A 16 -8.65 5.26 -18.85
CA LEU A 16 -7.96 6.24 -18.02
C LEU A 16 -8.79 7.53 -17.96
N PRO A 17 -9.06 8.07 -16.76
CA PRO A 17 -9.75 9.35 -16.66
C PRO A 17 -8.85 10.49 -17.16
N ASP A 18 -9.45 11.48 -17.82
CA ASP A 18 -8.76 12.70 -18.25
C ASP A 18 -9.29 13.92 -17.47
N ASP A 19 -9.25 13.78 -16.13
CA ASP A 19 -9.75 14.79 -15.20
C ASP A 19 -8.90 14.82 -13.91
N ALA A 20 -9.44 15.43 -12.86
CA ALA A 20 -8.77 15.58 -11.56
C ALA A 20 -8.40 14.25 -10.90
N ARG A 21 -9.07 13.12 -11.23
CA ARG A 21 -8.72 11.78 -10.74
C ARG A 21 -7.34 11.34 -11.24
N ARG A 22 -7.01 11.66 -12.51
CA ARG A 22 -5.67 11.39 -13.05
C ARG A 22 -4.59 12.15 -12.29
N ARG A 23 -4.83 13.43 -11.97
CA ARG A 23 -3.89 14.22 -11.16
C ARG A 23 -3.71 13.65 -9.76
N LEU A 24 -4.79 13.21 -9.13
CA LEU A 24 -4.73 12.53 -7.82
C LEU A 24 -3.95 11.22 -7.90
N ALA A 25 -4.17 10.42 -8.94
CA ALA A 25 -3.43 9.17 -9.18
C ALA A 25 -1.93 9.43 -9.38
N VAL A 26 -1.57 10.47 -10.15
CA VAL A 26 -0.16 10.90 -10.31
C VAL A 26 0.43 11.31 -8.96
N GLY A 27 -0.31 12.01 -8.12
CA GLY A 27 0.13 12.37 -6.77
C GLY A 27 0.46 11.15 -5.91
N TRP A 28 -0.39 10.14 -5.91
CA TRP A 28 -0.13 8.87 -5.22
C TRP A 28 1.07 8.13 -5.81
N LEU A 29 1.21 8.08 -7.14
CA LEU A 29 2.37 7.46 -7.79
C LEU A 29 3.67 8.16 -7.39
N LEU A 30 3.67 9.51 -7.39
CA LEU A 30 4.84 10.29 -6.98
C LEU A 30 5.20 10.03 -5.52
N LEU A 31 4.23 9.94 -4.61
CA LEU A 31 4.49 9.56 -3.21
C LEU A 31 5.17 8.19 -3.14
N GLY A 32 4.67 7.20 -3.86
CA GLY A 32 5.27 5.87 -3.90
C GLY A 32 6.69 5.87 -4.46
N LEU A 33 6.93 6.57 -5.58
CA LEU A 33 8.27 6.68 -6.19
C LEU A 33 9.26 7.40 -5.27
N LEU A 34 8.84 8.47 -4.59
CA LEU A 34 9.66 9.17 -3.60
C LEU A 34 9.96 8.29 -2.39
N ALA A 35 8.99 7.47 -1.95
CA ALA A 35 9.22 6.49 -0.89
C ALA A 35 10.26 5.43 -1.30
N LEU A 36 10.19 4.89 -2.52
CA LEU A 36 11.20 3.96 -3.03
C LEU A 36 12.59 4.62 -3.15
N LEU A 37 12.65 5.86 -3.62
CA LEU A 37 13.90 6.60 -3.67
C LEU A 37 14.48 6.80 -2.26
N GLY A 38 13.64 7.22 -1.31
CA GLY A 38 14.02 7.34 0.10
C GLY A 38 14.50 6.00 0.67
N SER A 39 13.76 4.92 0.44
CA SER A 39 14.17 3.57 0.82
C SER A 39 15.53 3.19 0.23
N GLY A 40 15.79 3.51 -1.05
CA GLY A 40 17.09 3.32 -1.69
C GLY A 40 18.22 4.10 -1.00
N ILE A 41 17.98 5.34 -0.59
CA ILE A 41 18.94 6.14 0.18
C ILE A 41 19.22 5.46 1.53
N PHE A 42 18.16 5.01 2.24
CA PHE A 42 18.32 4.28 3.50
C PHE A 42 19.08 2.95 3.31
N SER A 43 18.94 2.25 2.17
CA SER A 43 19.76 1.08 1.85
C SER A 43 21.26 1.42 1.84
N VAL A 44 21.63 2.54 1.23
CA VAL A 44 23.03 3.00 1.22
C VAL A 44 23.48 3.33 2.65
N LEU A 45 22.66 4.03 3.44
CA LEU A 45 22.96 4.35 4.83
C LEU A 45 23.12 3.08 5.70
N LEU A 46 22.36 2.01 5.44
CA LEU A 46 22.51 0.72 6.11
C LEU A 46 23.88 0.10 5.86
N VAL A 47 24.38 0.15 4.63
CA VAL A 47 25.72 -0.34 4.29
C VAL A 47 26.78 0.51 4.97
N LEU A 48 26.67 1.83 4.89
CA LEU A 48 27.61 2.76 5.53
C LEU A 48 27.67 2.58 7.07
N ALA A 49 26.52 2.36 7.71
CA ALA A 49 26.43 2.13 9.15
C ALA A 49 27.20 0.88 9.64
N ARG A 50 27.50 -0.06 8.73
CA ARG A 50 28.29 -1.27 9.04
C ARG A 50 29.67 -1.28 8.40
N THR A 51 30.05 -0.23 7.68
CA THR A 51 31.37 -0.15 7.02
C THR A 51 32.43 0.26 8.05
N PRO A 52 33.49 -0.54 8.24
CA PRO A 52 34.60 -0.19 9.14
C PRO A 52 35.18 1.20 8.80
N GLY A 53 35.44 2.02 9.80
CA GLY A 53 35.94 3.36 9.67
C GLY A 53 34.87 4.43 9.37
N VAL A 54 33.81 4.11 8.66
CA VAL A 54 32.68 5.04 8.42
C VAL A 54 31.71 5.06 9.59
N GLN A 55 31.56 3.93 10.27
CA GLN A 55 30.67 3.78 11.43
C GLN A 55 30.96 4.82 12.53
N SER A 56 32.22 5.21 12.72
CA SER A 56 32.61 6.22 13.70
C SER A 56 32.18 7.65 13.35
N LEU A 57 31.84 7.90 12.08
CA LEU A 57 31.36 9.21 11.60
C LEU A 57 29.85 9.37 11.77
N ILE A 58 29.11 8.28 12.06
CA ILE A 58 27.67 8.30 12.27
C ILE A 58 27.40 8.51 13.77
N PRO A 59 26.89 9.70 14.18
CA PRO A 59 26.82 10.08 15.59
C PRO A 59 25.67 9.41 16.37
N TRP A 60 24.83 8.60 15.70
CA TRP A 60 23.63 8.00 16.29
C TRP A 60 23.88 6.56 16.72
N ALA A 61 23.59 6.27 17.98
CA ALA A 61 23.63 4.90 18.49
C ALA A 61 22.63 4.02 17.73
N ASP A 62 23.05 2.80 17.38
CA ASP A 62 22.23 1.81 16.65
C ASP A 62 21.53 2.32 15.38
N PHE A 63 22.21 3.19 14.64
CA PHE A 63 21.66 3.80 13.43
C PHE A 63 21.30 2.75 12.37
N PHE A 64 21.97 1.60 12.35
CA PHE A 64 21.63 0.53 11.43
C PHE A 64 20.17 0.06 11.61
N HIS A 65 19.73 -0.30 12.80
CA HIS A 65 18.37 -0.76 13.02
C HIS A 65 17.34 0.37 12.84
N THR A 66 17.72 1.58 13.22
CA THR A 66 16.90 2.78 12.98
C THR A 66 16.65 3.03 11.50
N ALA A 67 17.70 2.98 10.67
CA ALA A 67 17.59 3.13 9.24
C ALA A 67 16.83 1.95 8.57
N LEU A 68 16.98 0.73 9.13
CA LEU A 68 16.30 -0.46 8.63
C LEU A 68 14.78 -0.36 8.81
N VAL A 69 14.30 0.14 9.95
CA VAL A 69 12.87 0.39 10.17
C VAL A 69 12.31 1.27 9.05
N VAL A 70 12.91 2.44 8.81
CA VAL A 70 12.40 3.38 7.81
C VAL A 70 12.55 2.85 6.39
N HIS A 71 13.66 2.14 6.09
CA HIS A 71 13.84 1.46 4.80
C HIS A 71 12.69 0.50 4.50
N VAL A 72 12.32 -0.34 5.45
CA VAL A 72 11.24 -1.32 5.29
C VAL A 72 9.88 -0.61 5.15
N ASP A 73 9.58 0.36 6.01
CA ASP A 73 8.30 1.08 5.95
C ASP A 73 8.11 1.81 4.62
N LEU A 74 9.15 2.45 4.11
CA LEU A 74 9.09 3.14 2.81
C LEU A 74 8.91 2.18 1.64
N SER A 75 9.64 1.05 1.63
CA SER A 75 9.63 0.10 0.52
C SER A 75 8.44 -0.86 0.52
N VAL A 76 7.88 -1.16 1.69
CA VAL A 76 6.78 -2.13 1.81
C VAL A 76 5.47 -1.42 2.15
N LEU A 77 5.41 -0.68 3.25
CA LEU A 77 4.16 -0.09 3.71
C LEU A 77 3.73 1.09 2.81
N VAL A 78 4.59 2.10 2.66
CA VAL A 78 4.25 3.32 1.93
C VAL A 78 4.13 3.06 0.43
N TRP A 79 5.10 2.34 -0.17
CA TRP A 79 5.09 2.05 -1.60
C TRP A 79 3.83 1.31 -2.03
N PHE A 80 3.50 0.18 -1.39
CA PHE A 80 2.36 -0.62 -1.82
C PHE A 80 1.02 0.10 -1.63
N LEU A 81 0.83 0.83 -0.52
CA LEU A 81 -0.40 1.58 -0.28
C LEU A 81 -0.51 2.82 -1.19
N ALA A 82 0.58 3.49 -1.49
CA ALA A 82 0.59 4.58 -2.47
C ALA A 82 0.27 4.07 -3.88
N PHE A 83 0.81 2.91 -4.27
CA PHE A 83 0.47 2.26 -5.53
C PHE A 83 -1.02 1.87 -5.59
N GLY A 84 -1.56 1.34 -4.50
CA GLY A 84 -3.01 1.13 -4.33
C GLY A 84 -3.80 2.43 -4.50
N GLY A 85 -3.33 3.50 -3.89
CA GLY A 85 -3.94 4.84 -4.01
C GLY A 85 -3.98 5.36 -5.45
N MET A 86 -2.93 5.12 -6.22
CA MET A 86 -2.91 5.40 -7.67
C MET A 86 -4.00 4.60 -8.40
N LEU A 87 -4.05 3.28 -8.23
CA LEU A 87 -4.99 2.41 -8.93
C LEU A 87 -6.44 2.73 -8.55
N TRP A 88 -6.74 2.90 -7.27
CA TRP A 88 -8.09 3.27 -6.81
C TRP A 88 -8.49 4.66 -7.25
N SER A 89 -7.56 5.61 -7.40
CA SER A 89 -7.86 6.93 -7.94
C SER A 89 -8.23 6.86 -9.44
N LEU A 90 -7.51 6.04 -10.21
CA LEU A 90 -7.84 5.77 -11.63
C LEU A 90 -9.21 5.06 -11.77
N ASN A 91 -9.50 4.11 -10.88
CA ASN A 91 -10.77 3.38 -10.86
C ASN A 91 -11.77 4.03 -9.89
N SER A 92 -12.03 5.30 -10.01
CA SER A 92 -13.00 6.00 -9.16
C SER A 92 -13.93 6.91 -9.96
N THR A 93 -14.95 7.44 -9.27
CA THR A 93 -15.78 8.54 -9.76
C THR A 93 -15.25 9.88 -9.22
N LEU A 94 -15.81 11.00 -9.65
CA LEU A 94 -15.47 12.33 -9.10
C LEU A 94 -16.01 12.55 -7.68
N ARG A 95 -16.80 11.60 -7.16
CA ARG A 95 -17.34 11.67 -5.80
C ARG A 95 -16.21 11.76 -4.77
N ALA A 96 -16.41 12.62 -3.76
CA ALA A 96 -15.51 12.80 -2.64
C ALA A 96 -14.03 13.07 -3.06
N LEU A 97 -13.82 13.80 -4.16
CA LEU A 97 -12.48 14.14 -4.63
C LEU A 97 -11.65 14.94 -3.61
N PRO A 98 -12.20 15.91 -2.86
CA PRO A 98 -11.46 16.59 -1.78
C PRO A 98 -10.96 15.62 -0.71
N LEU A 99 -11.73 14.58 -0.37
CA LEU A 99 -11.30 13.54 0.55
C LEU A 99 -10.07 12.78 0.02
N GLY A 100 -10.02 12.53 -1.30
CA GLY A 100 -8.85 11.92 -1.94
C GLY A 100 -7.58 12.76 -1.83
N TRP A 101 -7.69 14.08 -1.97
CA TRP A 101 -6.56 15.00 -1.79
C TRP A 101 -6.15 15.12 -0.32
N ALA A 102 -7.11 15.14 0.62
CA ALA A 102 -6.80 15.11 2.05
C ALA A 102 -6.09 13.82 2.45
N ALA A 103 -6.53 12.67 1.91
CA ALA A 103 -5.87 11.38 2.10
C ALA A 103 -4.42 11.40 1.63
N LEU A 104 -4.16 11.89 0.42
CA LEU A 104 -2.81 12.03 -0.14
C LEU A 104 -1.94 12.98 0.69
N ALA A 105 -2.49 14.13 1.09
CA ALA A 105 -1.75 15.11 1.90
C ALA A 105 -1.33 14.53 3.25
N LEU A 106 -2.25 13.85 3.96
CA LEU A 106 -1.94 13.19 5.23
C LEU A 106 -0.92 12.07 5.05
N ALA A 107 -1.06 11.23 4.03
CA ALA A 107 -0.11 10.17 3.76
C ALA A 107 1.28 10.73 3.41
N ALA A 108 1.36 11.79 2.61
CA ALA A 108 2.63 12.43 2.26
C ALA A 108 3.30 13.09 3.48
N CYS A 109 2.54 13.83 4.29
CA CYS A 109 3.04 14.41 5.54
C CYS A 109 3.52 13.33 6.51
N GLY A 110 2.74 12.25 6.70
CA GLY A 110 3.12 11.13 7.55
C GLY A 110 4.40 10.45 7.07
N THR A 111 4.51 10.16 5.78
CA THR A 111 5.72 9.60 5.17
C THR A 111 6.95 10.49 5.38
N LEU A 112 6.81 11.80 5.17
CA LEU A 112 7.91 12.75 5.40
C LEU A 112 8.38 12.74 6.85
N VAL A 113 7.45 12.79 7.81
CA VAL A 113 7.76 12.77 9.24
C VAL A 113 8.45 11.47 9.65
N MET A 114 7.96 10.30 9.19
CA MET A 114 8.62 9.00 9.41
C MET A 114 10.04 8.97 8.83
N THR A 115 10.22 9.51 7.63
CA THR A 115 11.52 9.55 6.94
C THR A 115 12.54 10.42 7.68
N LEU A 116 12.11 11.50 8.31
CA LEU A 116 12.97 12.42 9.06
C LEU A 116 13.24 11.97 10.50
N ALA A 117 12.38 11.14 11.08
CA ALA A 117 12.48 10.69 12.47
C ALA A 117 13.86 10.11 12.85
N PRO A 118 14.56 9.29 12.04
CA PRO A 118 15.90 8.79 12.32
C PRO A 118 16.94 9.85 12.65
N PHE A 119 16.78 11.03 12.06
CA PHE A 119 17.74 12.15 12.19
C PHE A 119 17.38 13.12 13.32
N LEU A 120 16.22 12.95 13.94
CA LEU A 120 15.67 13.85 14.96
C LEU A 120 15.50 13.19 16.33
N GLY A 121 16.26 12.13 16.62
CA GLY A 121 16.21 11.43 17.90
C GLY A 121 15.22 10.26 17.89
N ALA A 122 15.40 9.33 17.00
CA ALA A 122 14.45 8.28 16.62
C ALA A 122 13.97 7.30 17.72
N GLY A 123 14.56 7.26 18.88
CA GLY A 123 14.24 6.26 19.90
C GLY A 123 14.72 4.85 19.56
N GLN A 124 14.25 3.86 20.31
CA GLN A 124 14.62 2.46 20.09
C GLN A 124 13.93 1.88 18.85
N ALA A 125 14.71 1.25 17.96
CA ALA A 125 14.18 0.52 16.83
C ALA A 125 13.64 -0.85 17.27
N LEU A 126 12.40 -1.15 16.90
CA LEU A 126 11.76 -2.45 17.11
C LEU A 126 11.37 -3.05 15.78
N MET A 127 12.05 -4.13 15.43
CA MET A 127 11.79 -4.90 14.20
C MET A 127 10.63 -5.87 14.44
N SER A 128 9.40 -5.35 14.34
CA SER A 128 8.20 -6.20 14.25
C SER A 128 7.97 -6.65 12.80
N ASN A 129 7.25 -7.76 12.59
CA ASN A 129 7.10 -8.36 11.26
C ASN A 129 6.28 -7.41 10.42
N TYR A 130 5.37 -6.97 10.15
CA TYR A 130 4.65 -6.22 9.16
C TYR A 130 4.96 -4.73 9.14
N ILE A 131 5.02 -4.09 10.33
CA ILE A 131 5.27 -2.66 10.46
C ILE A 131 6.30 -2.47 11.58
N PRO A 132 7.61 -2.43 11.25
CA PRO A 132 8.63 -2.09 12.22
C PRO A 132 8.46 -0.65 12.72
N VAL A 133 8.88 -0.35 13.94
CA VAL A 133 8.66 0.96 14.53
C VAL A 133 9.89 1.52 15.21
N LEU A 134 9.97 2.86 15.27
CA LEU A 134 10.85 3.58 16.17
C LEU A 134 10.06 4.05 17.38
N GLN A 135 10.48 3.69 18.57
CA GLN A 135 9.82 4.10 19.83
C GLN A 135 10.07 5.57 20.13
N HIS A 136 9.53 6.44 19.29
CA HIS A 136 9.64 7.88 19.43
C HIS A 136 8.33 8.57 19.03
N PRO A 137 7.85 9.58 19.79
CA PRO A 137 6.59 10.27 19.50
C PRO A 137 6.51 10.83 18.06
N LEU A 138 7.62 11.37 17.56
CA LEU A 138 7.68 11.91 16.20
C LEU A 138 7.38 10.83 15.14
N PHE A 139 7.99 9.65 15.28
CA PHE A 139 7.76 8.54 14.36
C PHE A 139 6.29 8.08 14.39
N PHE A 140 5.74 7.91 15.59
CA PHE A 140 4.33 7.52 15.75
C PHE A 140 3.37 8.59 15.22
N THR A 141 3.68 9.87 15.38
CA THR A 141 2.89 10.95 14.76
C THR A 141 2.87 10.80 13.24
N GLY A 142 4.02 10.53 12.63
CA GLY A 142 4.13 10.26 11.20
C GLY A 142 3.35 9.00 10.78
N LEU A 143 3.52 7.90 11.50
CA LEU A 143 2.81 6.64 11.21
C LEU A 143 1.29 6.79 11.34
N LEU A 144 0.80 7.48 12.36
CA LEU A 144 -0.63 7.73 12.55
C LEU A 144 -1.20 8.67 11.47
N ALA A 145 -0.46 9.71 11.07
CA ALA A 145 -0.86 10.57 9.97
C ALA A 145 -0.93 9.79 8.64
N PHE A 146 0.04 8.92 8.37
CA PHE A 146 0.03 8.03 7.22
C PHE A 146 -1.16 7.07 7.27
N ALA A 147 -1.40 6.42 8.41
CA ALA A 147 -2.52 5.51 8.61
C ALA A 147 -3.88 6.21 8.44
N ALA A 148 -4.04 7.44 8.95
CA ALA A 148 -5.23 8.26 8.74
C ALA A 148 -5.42 8.59 7.24
N GLY A 149 -4.35 8.94 6.52
CA GLY A 149 -4.39 9.13 5.09
C GLY A 149 -4.85 7.87 4.35
N CYS A 150 -4.33 6.69 4.72
CA CYS A 150 -4.74 5.40 4.17
C CYS A 150 -6.20 5.06 4.49
N ALA A 151 -6.68 5.37 5.71
CA ALA A 151 -8.09 5.17 6.08
C ALA A 151 -9.03 6.02 5.21
N LEU A 152 -8.70 7.29 4.98
CA LEU A 152 -9.46 8.16 4.08
C LEU A 152 -9.40 7.68 2.62
N LEU A 153 -8.24 7.19 2.16
CA LEU A 153 -8.08 6.59 0.84
C LEU A 153 -9.00 5.39 0.66
N VAL A 154 -8.99 4.45 1.62
CA VAL A 154 -9.83 3.24 1.58
C VAL A 154 -11.31 3.61 1.66
N LEU A 155 -11.69 4.52 2.53
CA LEU A 155 -13.06 5.03 2.62
C LEU A 155 -13.53 5.61 1.28
N ARG A 156 -12.71 6.41 0.62
CA ARG A 156 -13.01 6.93 -0.71
C ARG A 156 -13.03 5.81 -1.75
N ALA A 157 -12.10 4.87 -1.72
CA ALA A 157 -12.08 3.74 -2.64
C ALA A 157 -13.36 2.90 -2.55
N MET A 158 -13.96 2.77 -1.38
CA MET A 158 -15.23 2.04 -1.19
C MET A 158 -16.47 2.84 -1.56
N THR A 159 -16.44 4.18 -1.44
CA THR A 159 -17.64 5.03 -1.63
C THR A 159 -17.71 5.71 -2.99
N ALA A 160 -16.59 5.78 -3.72
CA ALA A 160 -16.47 6.45 -5.02
C ALA A 160 -16.15 5.48 -6.17
N ILE A 161 -16.41 4.17 -6.01
CA ILE A 161 -16.16 3.17 -7.04
C ILE A 161 -17.21 3.23 -8.15
N PRO A 162 -16.80 3.01 -9.42
CA PRO A 162 -17.74 2.78 -10.50
C PRO A 162 -18.31 1.36 -10.41
N PRO A 163 -19.53 1.12 -10.94
CA PRO A 163 -20.12 -0.22 -10.94
C PRO A 163 -19.27 -1.19 -11.76
N VAL A 164 -19.21 -2.44 -11.31
CA VAL A 164 -18.48 -3.52 -12.00
C VAL A 164 -19.13 -3.83 -13.35
N GLY A 165 -20.44 -3.68 -13.47
CA GLY A 165 -21.25 -4.03 -14.63
C GLY A 165 -21.86 -5.43 -14.51
N MET A 166 -22.91 -5.68 -15.33
CA MET A 166 -23.64 -6.97 -15.32
C MET A 166 -22.94 -8.05 -16.16
N TRP A 167 -22.12 -7.66 -17.13
CA TRP A 167 -21.42 -8.59 -18.02
C TRP A 167 -19.95 -8.71 -17.60
N VAL A 168 -19.48 -9.96 -17.53
CA VAL A 168 -18.08 -10.25 -17.17
C VAL A 168 -17.19 -9.98 -18.37
N ALA A 169 -16.65 -8.79 -18.45
CA ALA A 169 -15.63 -8.37 -19.41
C ALA A 169 -14.30 -8.13 -18.67
N GLY A 170 -13.20 -8.03 -19.40
CA GLY A 170 -11.88 -7.77 -18.82
C GLY A 170 -11.83 -6.54 -17.93
N ALA A 171 -12.43 -5.42 -18.36
CA ALA A 171 -12.57 -4.21 -17.53
C ALA A 171 -13.37 -4.45 -16.24
N GLY A 172 -14.46 -5.24 -16.32
CA GLY A 172 -15.27 -5.62 -15.16
C GLY A 172 -14.50 -6.47 -14.16
N ALA A 173 -13.70 -7.43 -14.65
CA ALA A 173 -12.85 -8.25 -13.80
C ALA A 173 -11.79 -7.41 -13.08
N LEU A 174 -11.13 -6.46 -13.77
CA LEU A 174 -10.18 -5.54 -13.14
C LEU A 174 -10.84 -4.66 -12.07
N ARG A 175 -12.03 -4.11 -12.33
CA ARG A 175 -12.80 -3.34 -11.35
C ARG A 175 -13.16 -4.18 -10.13
N PHE A 176 -13.59 -5.42 -10.34
CA PHE A 176 -13.86 -6.33 -9.24
C PHE A 176 -12.60 -6.58 -8.39
N GLY A 177 -11.44 -6.85 -9.02
CA GLY A 177 -10.17 -7.04 -8.31
C GLY A 177 -9.75 -5.81 -7.51
N LEU A 178 -9.91 -4.59 -8.06
CA LEU A 178 -9.63 -3.34 -7.32
C LEU A 178 -10.58 -3.13 -6.15
N ASN A 179 -11.87 -3.48 -6.31
CA ASN A 179 -12.86 -3.39 -5.23
C ASN A 179 -12.58 -4.44 -4.15
N ALA A 180 -12.22 -5.67 -4.53
CA ALA A 180 -11.79 -6.71 -3.61
C ALA A 180 -10.56 -6.27 -2.78
N ALA A 181 -9.58 -5.64 -3.44
CA ALA A 181 -8.41 -5.07 -2.74
C ALA A 181 -8.81 -3.94 -1.77
N ALA A 182 -9.78 -3.08 -2.12
CA ALA A 182 -10.27 -2.03 -1.22
C ALA A 182 -11.00 -2.62 0.00
N VAL A 183 -11.81 -3.66 -0.18
CA VAL A 183 -12.46 -4.38 0.93
C VAL A 183 -11.41 -5.05 1.82
N SER A 184 -10.41 -5.72 1.24
CA SER A 184 -9.30 -6.30 1.99
C SER A 184 -8.55 -5.24 2.81
N ALA A 185 -8.25 -4.07 2.23
CA ALA A 185 -7.61 -2.97 2.95
C ALA A 185 -8.49 -2.42 4.09
N ALA A 186 -9.81 -2.33 3.90
CA ALA A 186 -10.73 -1.94 4.96
C ALA A 186 -10.72 -2.95 6.12
N LEU A 187 -10.71 -4.25 5.82
CA LEU A 187 -10.60 -5.31 6.83
C LEU A 187 -9.26 -5.26 7.57
N ALA A 188 -8.16 -4.93 6.87
CA ALA A 188 -6.86 -4.73 7.51
C ALA A 188 -6.91 -3.58 8.53
N LEU A 189 -7.52 -2.44 8.19
CA LEU A 189 -7.69 -1.31 9.10
C LEU A 189 -8.54 -1.68 10.31
N ILE A 190 -9.63 -2.43 10.10
CA ILE A 190 -10.48 -2.95 11.20
C ILE A 190 -9.67 -3.90 12.08
N ALA A 191 -8.87 -4.79 11.50
CA ALA A 191 -8.04 -5.73 12.24
C ALA A 191 -6.98 -5.00 13.10
N PHE A 192 -6.33 -3.96 12.58
CA PHE A 192 -5.41 -3.12 13.38
C PHE A 192 -6.12 -2.44 14.55
N ALA A 193 -7.28 -1.82 14.29
CA ALA A 193 -8.07 -1.19 15.35
C ALA A 193 -8.54 -2.21 16.39
N TRP A 194 -8.99 -3.39 15.96
CA TRP A 194 -9.42 -4.46 16.84
C TRP A 194 -8.28 -5.01 17.70
N SER A 195 -7.11 -5.26 17.09
CA SER A 195 -5.92 -5.68 17.83
C SER A 195 -5.51 -4.65 18.88
N PHE A 196 -5.54 -3.35 18.54
CA PHE A 196 -5.22 -2.28 19.48
C PHE A 196 -6.19 -2.25 20.67
N LEU A 197 -7.50 -2.39 20.44
CA LEU A 197 -8.52 -2.35 21.48
C LEU A 197 -8.47 -3.57 22.42
N LEU A 198 -7.99 -4.72 21.93
CA LEU A 198 -7.91 -5.96 22.71
C LEU A 198 -6.49 -6.24 23.23
N MET A 199 -5.56 -5.29 23.09
CA MET A 199 -4.17 -5.49 23.48
C MET A 199 -4.07 -5.71 25.01
N PRO A 200 -3.43 -6.80 25.46
CA PRO A 200 -3.23 -7.03 26.90
C PRO A 200 -2.24 -6.02 27.51
N ASP A 201 -2.58 -5.48 28.69
CA ASP A 201 -1.80 -4.45 29.36
C ASP A 201 -0.38 -4.89 29.76
N PHE A 202 -0.15 -6.20 29.91
CA PHE A 202 1.16 -6.74 30.30
C PHE A 202 2.15 -6.83 29.13
N LEU A 203 1.70 -6.66 27.88
CA LEU A 203 2.58 -6.73 26.72
C LEU A 203 3.32 -5.41 26.50
N SER A 204 4.61 -5.52 26.19
CA SER A 204 5.45 -4.37 25.88
C SER A 204 6.53 -4.72 24.86
N GLY A 205 7.22 -3.71 24.34
CA GLY A 205 8.33 -3.87 23.43
C GLY A 205 7.94 -4.61 22.14
N LYS A 206 8.83 -5.49 21.67
CA LYS A 206 8.63 -6.19 20.40
C LYS A 206 7.36 -7.04 20.39
N ALA A 207 7.05 -7.76 21.45
CA ALA A 207 5.87 -8.62 21.52
C ALA A 207 4.55 -7.85 21.37
N TYR A 208 4.48 -6.62 21.91
CA TYR A 208 3.34 -5.73 21.74
C TYR A 208 3.11 -5.40 20.26
N TYR A 209 4.14 -4.95 19.55
CA TYR A 209 4.00 -4.55 18.13
C TYR A 209 3.83 -5.74 17.20
N GLU A 210 4.43 -6.90 17.53
CA GLU A 210 4.17 -8.15 16.79
C GLU A 210 2.68 -8.51 16.83
N LEU A 211 2.07 -8.48 18.01
CA LEU A 211 0.66 -8.81 18.16
C LEU A 211 -0.24 -7.74 17.55
N LEU A 212 0.10 -6.45 17.75
CA LEU A 212 -0.65 -5.32 17.20
C LEU A 212 -0.79 -5.38 15.68
N PHE A 213 0.32 -5.68 15.00
CA PHE A 213 0.35 -5.62 13.54
C PHE A 213 0.13 -6.98 12.86
N TRP A 214 0.03 -8.08 13.61
CA TRP A 214 -0.09 -9.42 13.06
C TRP A 214 -1.31 -9.58 12.14
N GLY A 215 -2.52 -9.42 12.67
CA GLY A 215 -3.75 -9.66 11.93
C GLY A 215 -3.93 -8.72 10.73
N GLY A 216 -3.83 -7.40 10.97
CA GLY A 216 -3.95 -6.41 9.91
C GLY A 216 -2.85 -6.53 8.86
N GLY A 217 -1.63 -6.87 9.26
CA GLY A 217 -0.50 -7.09 8.36
C GLY A 217 -0.70 -8.28 7.43
N HIS A 218 -1.23 -9.40 7.94
CA HIS A 218 -1.61 -10.54 7.10
C HIS A 218 -2.67 -10.16 6.06
N VAL A 219 -3.68 -9.43 6.48
CA VAL A 219 -4.75 -8.97 5.57
C VAL A 219 -4.21 -8.01 4.50
N LEU A 220 -3.27 -7.13 4.84
CA LEU A 220 -2.61 -6.26 3.86
C LEU A 220 -1.85 -7.04 2.78
N GLN A 221 -1.30 -8.21 3.07
CA GLN A 221 -0.65 -9.04 2.05
C GLN A 221 -1.63 -9.49 0.97
N PHE A 222 -2.88 -9.80 1.33
CA PHE A 222 -3.94 -10.07 0.34
C PHE A 222 -4.30 -8.83 -0.46
N THR A 223 -4.36 -7.66 0.17
CA THR A 223 -4.54 -6.38 -0.53
C THR A 223 -3.46 -6.19 -1.59
N TYR A 224 -2.19 -6.35 -1.23
CA TYR A 224 -1.05 -6.19 -2.15
C TYR A 224 -1.08 -7.22 -3.28
N THR A 225 -1.41 -8.47 -2.96
CA THR A 225 -1.54 -9.55 -3.97
C THR A 225 -2.65 -9.26 -4.97
N LEU A 226 -3.81 -8.81 -4.50
CA LEU A 226 -4.94 -8.45 -5.39
C LEU A 226 -4.57 -7.28 -6.30
N LEU A 227 -3.93 -6.22 -5.77
CA LEU A 227 -3.44 -5.09 -6.57
C LEU A 227 -2.39 -5.52 -7.60
N MET A 228 -1.47 -6.41 -7.21
CA MET A 228 -0.45 -6.96 -8.10
C MET A 228 -1.08 -7.74 -9.27
N LEU A 229 -2.03 -8.64 -8.99
CA LEU A 229 -2.71 -9.42 -10.01
C LEU A 229 -3.49 -8.53 -10.99
N VAL A 230 -4.21 -7.52 -10.48
CA VAL A 230 -4.87 -6.51 -11.32
C VAL A 230 -3.87 -5.82 -12.23
N THR A 231 -2.75 -5.37 -11.66
CA THR A 231 -1.72 -4.65 -12.40
C THR A 231 -1.10 -5.50 -13.49
N TRP A 232 -0.79 -6.76 -13.22
CA TRP A 232 -0.21 -7.67 -14.21
C TRP A 232 -1.16 -7.91 -15.37
N LEU A 233 -2.44 -8.16 -15.12
CA LEU A 233 -3.43 -8.34 -16.19
C LEU A 233 -3.60 -7.07 -17.04
N TRP A 234 -3.63 -5.91 -16.37
CA TRP A 234 -3.78 -4.63 -17.04
C TRP A 234 -2.54 -4.29 -17.88
N LEU A 235 -1.35 -4.36 -17.31
CA LEU A 235 -0.09 -4.04 -18.00
C LEU A 235 0.17 -5.01 -19.17
N ALA A 236 -0.06 -6.30 -18.99
CA ALA A 236 0.09 -7.28 -20.07
C ALA A 236 -0.85 -6.96 -21.25
N SER A 237 -2.08 -6.56 -20.95
CA SER A 237 -3.02 -6.14 -22.00
C SER A 237 -2.61 -4.82 -22.66
N ALA A 238 -2.15 -3.84 -21.86
CA ALA A 238 -1.73 -2.54 -22.36
C ALA A 238 -0.44 -2.60 -23.21
N SER A 239 0.44 -3.58 -22.93
CA SER A 239 1.68 -3.80 -23.71
C SER A 239 1.47 -4.60 -24.99
N GLY A 240 0.21 -4.95 -25.33
CA GLY A 240 -0.11 -5.76 -26.52
C GLY A 240 0.16 -7.26 -26.38
N ALA A 241 0.43 -7.75 -25.16
CA ALA A 241 0.63 -9.16 -24.83
C ALA A 241 -0.48 -9.66 -23.89
N PRO A 242 -1.76 -9.68 -24.30
CA PRO A 242 -2.87 -10.01 -23.43
C PRO A 242 -2.72 -11.42 -22.85
N PRO A 243 -2.94 -11.59 -21.54
CA PRO A 243 -2.79 -12.88 -20.87
C PRO A 243 -3.82 -13.89 -21.40
N ARG A 244 -3.49 -15.18 -21.35
CA ARG A 244 -4.41 -16.26 -21.77
C ARG A 244 -5.51 -16.56 -20.74
N VAL A 245 -5.65 -15.76 -19.72
CA VAL A 245 -6.69 -15.86 -18.69
C VAL A 245 -7.98 -15.24 -19.19
N THR A 246 -9.11 -15.91 -19.00
CA THR A 246 -10.42 -15.32 -19.32
C THR A 246 -10.89 -14.41 -18.20
N PRO A 247 -11.77 -13.40 -18.46
CA PRO A 247 -12.32 -12.54 -17.42
C PRO A 247 -13.01 -13.29 -16.30
N ARG A 248 -13.67 -14.42 -16.58
CA ARG A 248 -14.32 -15.28 -15.57
C ARG A 248 -13.31 -15.93 -14.62
N VAL A 249 -12.20 -16.43 -15.16
CA VAL A 249 -11.12 -17.03 -14.36
C VAL A 249 -10.45 -15.95 -13.51
N ALA A 250 -10.16 -14.77 -14.06
CA ALA A 250 -9.61 -13.66 -13.32
C ALA A 250 -10.53 -13.24 -12.16
N LEU A 251 -11.84 -13.12 -12.41
CA LEU A 251 -12.82 -12.80 -11.37
C LEU A 251 -12.85 -13.88 -10.27
N LEU A 252 -12.80 -15.18 -10.63
CA LEU A 252 -12.72 -16.27 -9.66
C LEU A 252 -11.46 -16.15 -8.80
N MET A 253 -10.30 -15.88 -9.39
CA MET A 253 -9.04 -15.69 -8.65
C MET A 253 -9.13 -14.52 -7.66
N PHE A 254 -9.70 -13.38 -8.06
CA PHE A 254 -9.91 -12.24 -7.17
C PHE A 254 -10.91 -12.57 -6.05
N ALA A 255 -11.98 -13.31 -6.36
CA ALA A 255 -12.96 -13.74 -5.37
C ALA A 255 -12.33 -14.70 -4.33
N LEU A 256 -11.52 -15.67 -4.77
CA LEU A 256 -10.78 -16.58 -3.89
C LEU A 256 -9.77 -15.81 -3.02
N GLY A 257 -9.04 -14.85 -3.60
CA GLY A 257 -8.14 -13.99 -2.84
C GLY A 257 -8.85 -13.14 -1.80
N LEU A 258 -10.05 -12.64 -2.09
CA LEU A 258 -10.86 -11.92 -1.11
C LEU A 258 -11.43 -12.86 -0.04
N MET A 259 -11.91 -14.04 -0.41
CA MET A 259 -12.44 -15.02 0.56
C MET A 259 -11.37 -15.50 1.56
N ALA A 260 -10.10 -15.57 1.14
CA ALA A 260 -8.99 -15.97 2.01
C ALA A 260 -8.66 -14.93 3.11
N VAL A 261 -9.29 -13.75 3.07
CA VAL A 261 -9.13 -12.69 4.09
C VAL A 261 -10.02 -12.96 5.32
N PHE A 262 -11.09 -13.72 5.16
CA PHE A 262 -12.04 -14.08 6.20
C PHE A 262 -11.73 -15.44 6.84
#